data_d96d278005314a124540e8d2ad2cf147
#
_entry.id   d96d278005314a124540e8d2ad2cf147
#
_cell.length_a   1.000
_cell.length_b   1.000
_cell.length_c   1.000
_cell.angle_alpha   90.00
_cell.angle_beta   90.00
_cell.angle_gamma   90.00
#
_symmetry.space_group_name_H-M   'P 1'
#
loop_
_entity.id
_entity.type
_entity.pdbx_description
1 polymer ?
#
loop_
_entity_poly.entity_id
_entity_poly.type
_entity_poly.pdbx_seq_one_letter_code
_entity_poly.pdbx_strand_id
1 'polypeptide(L)'
;TSRRQRQMCIRDRHGIRDVNGDPLNWEACITMNNNWGYCARDKFFKPSSMIIKKLVECVSKGGNMLLNVGPDAYGNIPPESLQILSEIGAWMKKNSKSVYGCGMAGIEKPDYGRVTRNGNLLYYHMFENTMGPVPLTGIKPGTIKKIRLLCDGSEVPISDSWVHTDYPDIVFANLGPDPVLPDAVDTVLEVELTE
;
A
#
# COMPACT_ATOMS: atom_id res chain seq x y z
N THR A 1 17.65 12.51 11.53
CA THR A 1 16.98 13.22 10.42
C THR A 1 15.96 14.21 10.94
N SER A 2 15.99 15.46 10.46
CA SER A 2 15.08 16.50 10.93
C SER A 2 13.62 16.20 10.55
N ARG A 3 12.65 16.77 11.31
CA ARG A 3 11.21 16.62 11.07
C ARG A 3 10.81 17.01 9.64
N ARG A 4 11.53 17.96 9.00
CA ARG A 4 11.34 18.36 7.59
C ARG A 4 11.76 17.24 6.61
N GLN A 5 12.84 16.52 6.88
CA GLN A 5 13.28 15.41 6.03
C GLN A 5 12.29 14.24 6.08
N ARG A 6 11.71 13.92 7.27
CA ARG A 6 10.69 12.86 7.39
C ARG A 6 9.40 13.17 6.62
N GLN A 7 8.96 14.42 6.59
CA GLN A 7 7.80 14.84 5.78
C GLN A 7 8.11 14.88 4.27
N MET A 8 9.36 15.20 3.88
CA MET A 8 9.79 15.15 2.48
C MET A 8 9.84 13.70 1.97
N CYS A 9 10.31 12.75 2.77
CA CYS A 9 10.43 11.34 2.35
C CYS A 9 9.09 10.67 2.05
N ILE A 10 8.01 11.07 2.75
CA ILE A 10 6.65 10.62 2.42
C ILE A 10 6.19 11.19 1.06
N ARG A 11 6.72 12.34 0.65
CA ARG A 11 6.38 13.00 -0.62
C ARG A 11 7.27 12.59 -1.78
N ASP A 12 8.51 12.13 -1.53
CA ASP A 12 9.41 11.69 -2.58
C ASP A 12 9.01 10.33 -3.17
N ARG A 13 9.26 10.16 -4.47
CA ARG A 13 8.91 8.95 -5.21
C ARG A 13 9.84 7.76 -4.89
N HIS A 14 11.00 7.98 -4.30
CA HIS A 14 12.12 7.02 -4.30
C HIS A 14 12.69 6.63 -2.92
N GLY A 15 12.01 6.92 -1.81
CA GLY A 15 12.56 6.65 -0.47
C GLY A 15 13.80 7.50 -0.13
N ILE A 16 14.39 7.29 1.05
CA ILE A 16 15.61 8.01 1.47
C ILE A 16 16.84 7.25 0.97
N ARG A 17 17.79 7.99 0.40
CA ARG A 17 19.07 7.46 -0.03
C ARG A 17 20.21 8.22 0.66
N ASP A 18 21.35 7.56 0.81
CA ASP A 18 22.59 8.19 1.28
C ASP A 18 23.26 9.03 0.15
N VAL A 19 24.45 9.57 0.45
CA VAL A 19 25.23 10.37 -0.49
C VAL A 19 25.74 9.57 -1.69
N ASN A 20 25.81 8.24 -1.57
CA ASN A 20 26.24 7.33 -2.62
C ASN A 20 25.07 6.83 -3.47
N GLY A 21 23.82 7.16 -3.08
CA GLY A 21 22.60 6.70 -3.73
C GLY A 21 22.04 5.39 -3.18
N ASP A 22 22.63 4.85 -2.10
CA ASP A 22 22.15 3.62 -1.47
C ASP A 22 20.91 3.86 -0.61
N PRO A 23 19.93 2.94 -0.60
CA PRO A 23 18.72 3.10 0.19
C PRO A 23 19.04 3.05 1.69
N LEU A 24 18.52 4.03 2.43
CA LEU A 24 18.61 4.11 3.89
C LEU A 24 17.33 3.58 4.54
N ASN A 25 17.50 2.90 5.67
CA ASN A 25 16.38 2.55 6.55
C ASN A 25 15.78 3.83 7.14
N TRP A 26 14.47 3.97 7.06
CA TRP A 26 13.75 5.13 7.59
C TRP A 26 12.39 4.75 8.16
N GLU A 27 11.85 5.60 8.98
CA GLU A 27 10.55 5.44 9.61
C GLU A 27 9.75 6.74 9.55
N ALA A 28 8.47 6.63 9.20
CA ALA A 28 7.52 7.72 9.30
C ALA A 28 6.73 7.60 10.60
N CYS A 29 6.83 8.61 11.47
CA CYS A 29 6.00 8.71 12.68
C CYS A 29 4.72 9.48 12.35
N ILE A 30 3.57 8.86 12.54
CA ILE A 30 2.25 9.40 12.23
C ILE A 30 1.35 9.34 13.46
N THR A 31 0.62 10.42 13.73
CA THR A 31 -0.41 10.47 14.78
C THR A 31 -1.78 10.12 14.20
N MET A 32 -2.67 9.54 15.01
CA MET A 32 -4.06 9.28 14.59
C MET A 32 -4.88 10.56 14.49
N ASN A 33 -4.58 11.56 15.33
CA ASN A 33 -5.16 12.90 15.31
C ASN A 33 -4.09 13.96 15.05
N ASN A 34 -4.30 15.22 15.47
CA ASN A 34 -3.33 16.30 15.28
C ASN A 34 -2.28 16.41 16.40
N ASN A 35 -2.40 15.59 17.46
CA ASN A 35 -1.54 15.66 18.64
C ASN A 35 -0.78 14.35 18.88
N TRP A 36 0.43 14.44 19.44
CA TRP A 36 1.21 13.27 19.85
C TRP A 36 0.70 12.65 21.15
N GLY A 37 0.31 13.48 22.12
CA GLY A 37 -0.28 13.07 23.37
C GLY A 37 -1.81 13.18 23.35
N TYR A 38 -2.44 12.77 24.45
CA TYR A 38 -3.87 12.92 24.63
C TYR A 38 -4.28 14.40 24.63
N CYS A 39 -5.31 14.70 23.86
CA CYS A 39 -5.93 16.01 23.81
C CYS A 39 -7.45 15.87 23.75
N ALA A 40 -8.14 16.13 24.85
CA ALA A 40 -9.60 15.97 24.95
C ALA A 40 -10.39 16.84 23.95
N ARG A 41 -9.80 17.95 23.50
CA ARG A 41 -10.42 18.89 22.54
C ARG A 41 -10.23 18.49 21.09
N ASP A 42 -9.22 17.63 20.78
CA ASP A 42 -8.96 17.18 19.42
C ASP A 42 -9.87 16.00 19.08
N LYS A 43 -10.84 16.24 18.22
CA LYS A 43 -11.80 15.26 17.70
C LYS A 43 -11.57 14.93 16.22
N PHE A 44 -10.47 15.43 15.63
CA PHE A 44 -10.14 15.25 14.22
C PHE A 44 -9.22 14.05 14.02
N PHE A 45 -9.80 12.86 13.99
CA PHE A 45 -9.07 11.63 13.73
C PHE A 45 -8.97 11.34 12.24
N LYS A 46 -7.82 10.85 11.83
CA LYS A 46 -7.59 10.37 10.46
C LYS A 46 -8.35 9.05 10.25
N PRO A 47 -9.10 8.87 9.17
CA PRO A 47 -9.77 7.61 8.89
C PRO A 47 -8.75 6.47 8.68
N SER A 48 -9.14 5.25 9.03
CA SER A 48 -8.33 4.04 8.87
C SER A 48 -7.82 3.87 7.44
N SER A 49 -8.64 4.18 6.43
CA SER A 49 -8.27 4.14 5.02
C SER A 49 -7.08 5.05 4.68
N MET A 50 -7.03 6.26 5.27
CA MET A 50 -5.88 7.16 5.08
C MET A 50 -4.61 6.58 5.72
N ILE A 51 -4.72 5.97 6.90
CA ILE A 51 -3.58 5.39 7.62
C ILE A 51 -3.06 4.16 6.86
N ILE A 52 -3.95 3.27 6.38
CA ILE A 52 -3.58 2.11 5.56
C ILE A 52 -2.84 2.55 4.29
N LYS A 53 -3.38 3.53 3.55
CA LYS A 53 -2.72 4.08 2.36
C LYS A 53 -1.33 4.65 2.68
N LYS A 54 -1.16 5.27 3.84
CA LYS A 54 0.14 5.78 4.30
C LYS A 54 1.11 4.68 4.71
N LEU A 55 0.63 3.61 5.33
CA LEU A 55 1.43 2.42 5.63
C LEU A 55 1.99 1.81 4.34
N VAL A 56 1.12 1.55 3.37
CA VAL A 56 1.51 1.01 2.06
C VAL A 56 2.47 1.97 1.33
N GLU A 57 2.24 3.29 1.41
CA GLU A 57 3.16 4.28 0.84
C GLU A 57 4.56 4.20 1.48
N CYS A 58 4.66 4.05 2.81
CA CYS A 58 5.95 3.90 3.49
C CYS A 58 6.66 2.64 3.03
N VAL A 59 5.98 1.49 3.03
CA VAL A 59 6.56 0.19 2.61
C VAL A 59 7.00 0.23 1.16
N SER A 60 6.18 0.78 0.25
CA SER A 60 6.53 0.88 -1.18
C SER A 60 7.76 1.74 -1.46
N LYS A 61 8.20 2.54 -0.48
CA LYS A 61 9.41 3.38 -0.51
C LYS A 61 10.53 2.84 0.38
N GLY A 62 10.42 1.59 0.85
CA GLY A 62 11.41 0.93 1.69
C GLY A 62 11.49 1.47 3.11
N GLY A 63 10.40 2.05 3.63
CA GLY A 63 10.33 2.59 4.98
C GLY A 63 9.34 1.86 5.88
N ASN A 64 9.43 2.15 7.18
CA ASN A 64 8.52 1.68 8.20
C ASN A 64 7.55 2.80 8.62
N MET A 65 6.46 2.44 9.29
CA MET A 65 5.52 3.39 9.88
C MET A 65 5.35 3.10 11.36
N LEU A 66 5.56 4.13 12.19
CA LEU A 66 5.18 4.13 13.59
C LEU A 66 3.89 4.93 13.73
N LEU A 67 2.81 4.23 14.11
CA LEU A 67 1.50 4.84 14.35
C LEU A 67 1.36 5.16 15.84
N ASN A 68 1.27 6.44 16.16
CA ASN A 68 1.16 6.90 17.55
C ASN A 68 -0.30 6.96 18.00
N VAL A 69 -0.53 6.48 19.24
CA VAL A 69 -1.76 6.68 20.01
C VAL A 69 -1.47 7.57 21.21
N GLY A 70 -2.44 8.38 21.62
CA GLY A 70 -2.32 9.26 22.81
C GLY A 70 -3.21 8.75 23.94
N PRO A 71 -2.72 7.89 24.87
CA PRO A 71 -3.48 7.46 26.03
C PRO A 71 -3.83 8.65 26.95
N ASP A 72 -4.96 8.56 27.65
CA ASP A 72 -5.34 9.53 28.67
C ASP A 72 -4.46 9.39 29.94
N ALA A 73 -4.72 10.21 30.94
CA ALA A 73 -3.96 10.20 32.20
C ALA A 73 -4.07 8.90 33.03
N TYR A 74 -5.05 8.07 32.70
CA TYR A 74 -5.27 6.75 33.34
C TYR A 74 -4.72 5.61 32.47
N GLY A 75 -4.12 5.90 31.30
CA GLY A 75 -3.59 4.90 30.38
C GLY A 75 -4.62 4.33 29.40
N ASN A 76 -5.84 4.86 29.37
CA ASN A 76 -6.85 4.37 28.43
C ASN A 76 -6.63 4.96 27.03
N ILE A 77 -6.75 4.12 26.02
CA ILE A 77 -6.73 4.54 24.62
C ILE A 77 -8.12 5.08 24.24
N PRO A 78 -8.21 6.26 23.60
CA PRO A 78 -9.47 6.83 23.18
C PRO A 78 -10.30 5.88 22.32
N PRO A 79 -11.64 5.84 22.44
CA PRO A 79 -12.51 4.95 21.70
C PRO A 79 -12.36 5.08 20.17
N GLU A 80 -12.17 6.32 19.70
CA GLU A 80 -11.94 6.61 18.28
C GLU A 80 -10.65 5.93 17.77
N SER A 81 -9.59 5.94 18.59
CA SER A 81 -8.32 5.26 18.25
C SER A 81 -8.48 3.73 18.25
N LEU A 82 -9.25 3.17 19.20
CA LEU A 82 -9.54 1.73 19.24
C LEU A 82 -10.32 1.28 18.01
N GLN A 83 -11.31 2.06 17.58
CA GLN A 83 -12.08 1.80 16.37
C GLN A 83 -11.16 1.77 15.13
N ILE A 84 -10.32 2.79 14.96
CA ILE A 84 -9.37 2.89 13.84
C ILE A 84 -8.38 1.72 13.84
N LEU A 85 -7.84 1.35 15.02
CA LEU A 85 -6.94 0.20 15.14
C LEU A 85 -7.63 -1.11 14.79
N SER A 86 -8.90 -1.28 15.17
CA SER A 86 -9.70 -2.45 14.83
C SER A 86 -9.88 -2.60 13.32
N GLU A 87 -10.18 -1.50 12.63
CA GLU A 87 -10.34 -1.46 11.17
C GLU A 87 -9.01 -1.76 10.45
N ILE A 88 -7.91 -1.15 10.89
CA ILE A 88 -6.57 -1.44 10.37
C ILE A 88 -6.22 -2.91 10.62
N GLY A 89 -6.51 -3.44 11.81
CA GLY A 89 -6.29 -4.83 12.17
C GLY A 89 -7.08 -5.81 11.28
N ALA A 90 -8.32 -5.47 10.94
CA ALA A 90 -9.16 -6.26 10.03
C ALA A 90 -8.57 -6.30 8.61
N TRP A 91 -8.09 -5.17 8.10
CA TRP A 91 -7.39 -5.09 6.81
C TRP A 91 -6.07 -5.88 6.84
N MET A 92 -5.27 -5.73 7.90
CA MET A 92 -3.99 -6.43 8.08
C MET A 92 -4.16 -7.95 8.14
N LYS A 93 -5.24 -8.47 8.72
CA LYS A 93 -5.51 -9.92 8.74
C LYS A 93 -5.58 -10.52 7.35
N LYS A 94 -6.02 -9.77 6.36
CA LYS A 94 -6.17 -10.21 4.96
C LYS A 94 -4.92 -9.91 4.13
N ASN A 95 -4.29 -8.75 4.38
CA ASN A 95 -3.31 -8.17 3.47
C ASN A 95 -1.88 -8.07 4.04
N SER A 96 -1.60 -8.59 5.26
CA SER A 96 -0.30 -8.43 5.93
C SER A 96 0.91 -8.91 5.11
N LYS A 97 0.73 -9.88 4.21
CA LYS A 97 1.79 -10.39 3.32
C LYS A 97 2.33 -9.32 2.38
N SER A 98 1.50 -8.33 2.01
CA SER A 98 1.90 -7.22 1.15
C SER A 98 2.65 -6.11 1.90
N VAL A 99 2.75 -6.24 3.23
CA VAL A 99 3.38 -5.26 4.13
C VAL A 99 4.63 -5.84 4.79
N TYR A 100 4.47 -6.96 5.54
CA TYR A 100 5.58 -7.53 6.29
C TYR A 100 6.61 -8.19 5.38
N GLY A 101 7.88 -7.82 5.57
CA GLY A 101 8.99 -8.31 4.76
C GLY A 101 9.03 -7.74 3.33
N CYS A 102 8.14 -6.82 3.01
CA CYS A 102 8.10 -6.15 1.73
C CYS A 102 8.95 -4.87 1.74
N GLY A 103 9.32 -4.44 0.55
CA GLY A 103 10.03 -3.20 0.31
C GLY A 103 9.70 -2.61 -1.06
N MET A 104 10.62 -1.77 -1.56
CA MET A 104 10.50 -1.15 -2.88
C MET A 104 10.45 -2.21 -3.98
N ALA A 105 9.47 -2.09 -4.87
CA ALA A 105 9.34 -2.98 -6.03
C ALA A 105 10.32 -2.65 -7.17
N GLY A 106 10.89 -1.45 -7.18
CA GLY A 106 11.70 -0.96 -8.29
C GLY A 106 10.88 -0.62 -9.54
N ILE A 107 9.57 -0.51 -9.39
CA ILE A 107 8.59 -0.25 -10.44
C ILE A 107 8.05 1.17 -10.27
N GLU A 108 7.80 1.85 -11.39
CA GLU A 108 7.16 3.15 -11.36
C GLU A 108 5.76 3.04 -10.75
N LYS A 109 5.40 4.04 -9.95
CA LYS A 109 4.10 4.11 -9.28
C LYS A 109 2.96 4.09 -10.30
N PRO A 110 2.06 3.07 -10.26
CA PRO A 110 0.85 3.12 -11.07
C PRO A 110 -0.10 4.23 -10.58
N ASP A 111 -0.91 4.78 -11.48
CA ASP A 111 -1.82 5.88 -11.17
C ASP A 111 -2.86 5.48 -10.11
N TYR A 112 -3.33 4.23 -10.16
CA TYR A 112 -4.34 3.70 -9.25
C TYR A 112 -3.81 3.34 -7.85
N GLY A 113 -2.47 3.37 -7.59
CA GLY A 113 -2.01 2.93 -6.27
C GLY A 113 -0.51 2.86 -6.04
N ARG A 114 -0.04 1.75 -5.50
CA ARG A 114 1.36 1.46 -5.13
C ARG A 114 1.71 0.02 -5.43
N VAL A 115 3.01 -0.27 -5.49
CA VAL A 115 3.54 -1.63 -5.60
C VAL A 115 4.56 -1.88 -4.50
N THR A 116 4.39 -3.00 -3.78
CA THR A 116 5.40 -3.52 -2.85
C THR A 116 5.93 -4.86 -3.33
N ARG A 117 7.09 -5.28 -2.85
CA ARG A 117 7.77 -6.50 -3.31
C ARG A 117 8.36 -7.30 -2.16
N ASN A 118 8.22 -8.62 -2.25
CA ASN A 118 8.95 -9.57 -1.41
C ASN A 118 9.46 -10.73 -2.30
N GLY A 119 10.76 -10.73 -2.60
CA GLY A 119 11.37 -11.72 -3.50
C GLY A 119 10.75 -11.69 -4.90
N ASN A 120 10.15 -12.81 -5.34
CA ASN A 120 9.46 -12.95 -6.62
C ASN A 120 7.96 -12.58 -6.56
N LEU A 121 7.46 -12.13 -5.42
CA LEU A 121 6.09 -11.67 -5.23
C LEU A 121 6.01 -10.16 -5.33
N LEU A 122 5.13 -9.68 -6.19
CA LEU A 122 4.73 -8.28 -6.30
C LEU A 122 3.31 -8.13 -5.77
N TYR A 123 3.06 -7.06 -5.03
CA TYR A 123 1.75 -6.73 -4.50
C TYR A 123 1.32 -5.37 -5.07
N TYR A 124 0.33 -5.39 -5.95
CA TYR A 124 -0.27 -4.19 -6.53
C TYR A 124 -1.44 -3.75 -5.63
N HIS A 125 -1.25 -2.65 -4.95
CA HIS A 125 -2.24 -2.01 -4.09
C HIS A 125 -3.07 -1.03 -4.91
N MET A 126 -4.36 -1.26 -4.98
CA MET A 126 -5.30 -0.45 -5.74
C MET A 126 -6.15 0.40 -4.80
N PHE A 127 -5.93 1.69 -4.82
CA PHE A 127 -6.67 2.68 -4.03
C PHE A 127 -7.79 3.35 -4.82
N GLU A 128 -7.75 3.22 -6.13
CA GLU A 128 -8.69 3.81 -7.09
C GLU A 128 -9.04 2.79 -8.15
N ASN A 129 -10.29 2.84 -8.61
CA ASN A 129 -10.75 1.99 -9.70
C ASN A 129 -10.05 2.33 -11.01
N THR A 130 -9.83 1.32 -11.84
CA THR A 130 -9.41 1.51 -13.22
C THR A 130 -10.63 1.45 -14.14
N MET A 131 -10.57 2.14 -15.27
CA MET A 131 -11.55 1.97 -16.33
C MET A 131 -11.11 0.80 -17.22
N GLY A 132 -11.67 -0.39 -16.98
CA GLY A 132 -11.29 -1.61 -17.68
C GLY A 132 -10.20 -2.42 -16.96
N PRO A 133 -9.49 -3.29 -17.68
CA PRO A 133 -8.48 -4.17 -17.08
C PRO A 133 -7.34 -3.40 -16.42
N VAL A 134 -6.81 -3.95 -15.33
CA VAL A 134 -5.78 -3.31 -14.49
C VAL A 134 -4.40 -3.45 -15.15
N PRO A 135 -3.73 -2.35 -15.53
CA PRO A 135 -2.38 -2.43 -16.09
C PRO A 135 -1.36 -2.78 -14.99
N LEU A 136 -0.66 -3.89 -15.14
CA LEU A 136 0.44 -4.30 -14.27
C LEU A 136 1.74 -3.72 -14.80
N THR A 137 2.01 -2.47 -14.45
CA THR A 137 3.22 -1.76 -14.91
C THR A 137 4.50 -2.40 -14.36
N GLY A 138 5.58 -2.35 -15.14
CA GLY A 138 6.90 -2.83 -14.72
C GLY A 138 7.10 -4.36 -14.77
N ILE A 139 6.14 -5.11 -15.30
CA ILE A 139 6.22 -6.56 -15.54
C ILE A 139 6.28 -6.82 -17.03
N LYS A 140 7.22 -7.68 -17.46
CA LYS A 140 7.29 -8.13 -18.84
C LYS A 140 6.25 -9.23 -19.11
N PRO A 141 5.57 -9.22 -20.27
CA PRO A 141 4.71 -10.33 -20.69
C PRO A 141 5.46 -11.68 -20.64
N GLY A 142 4.77 -12.73 -20.19
CA GLY A 142 5.34 -14.07 -20.07
C GLY A 142 6.16 -14.35 -18.80
N THR A 143 6.35 -13.37 -17.92
CA THR A 143 7.07 -13.56 -16.64
C THR A 143 6.12 -13.78 -15.44
N ILE A 144 4.83 -13.76 -15.65
CA ILE A 144 3.84 -13.98 -14.60
C ILE A 144 3.51 -15.47 -14.52
N LYS A 145 3.66 -16.04 -13.34
CA LYS A 145 3.25 -17.40 -13.04
C LYS A 145 1.79 -17.46 -12.57
N LYS A 146 1.38 -16.51 -11.74
CA LYS A 146 0.03 -16.46 -11.18
C LYS A 146 -0.33 -15.06 -10.67
N ILE A 147 -1.63 -14.71 -10.79
CA ILE A 147 -2.21 -13.51 -10.18
C ILE A 147 -3.37 -13.93 -9.27
N ARG A 148 -3.46 -13.35 -8.06
CA ARG A 148 -4.54 -13.62 -7.10
C ARG A 148 -4.97 -12.34 -6.40
N LEU A 149 -6.24 -12.27 -5.97
CA LEU A 149 -6.64 -11.35 -4.92
C LEU A 149 -6.05 -11.82 -3.59
N LEU A 150 -5.34 -10.94 -2.89
CA LEU A 150 -4.66 -11.31 -1.64
C LEU A 150 -5.66 -11.60 -0.51
N CYS A 151 -6.80 -10.90 -0.49
CA CYS A 151 -7.76 -10.94 0.61
C CYS A 151 -8.48 -12.30 0.77
N ASP A 152 -8.63 -13.06 -0.32
CA ASP A 152 -9.36 -14.35 -0.35
C ASP A 152 -8.65 -15.44 -1.15
N GLY A 153 -7.56 -15.10 -1.86
CA GLY A 153 -6.79 -16.01 -2.68
C GLY A 153 -7.40 -16.37 -4.03
N SER A 154 -8.52 -15.74 -4.41
CA SER A 154 -9.17 -15.98 -5.71
C SER A 154 -8.24 -15.65 -6.86
N GLU A 155 -8.26 -16.48 -7.90
CA GLU A 155 -7.41 -16.32 -9.08
C GLU A 155 -7.94 -15.21 -9.98
N VAL A 156 -7.03 -14.36 -10.44
CA VAL A 156 -7.33 -13.25 -11.34
C VAL A 156 -6.70 -13.57 -12.70
N PRO A 157 -7.49 -13.72 -13.77
CA PRO A 157 -6.96 -14.02 -15.09
C PRO A 157 -6.26 -12.80 -15.68
N ILE A 158 -5.29 -13.09 -16.56
CA ILE A 158 -4.75 -12.07 -17.49
C ILE A 158 -5.85 -11.75 -18.49
N SER A 159 -6.05 -10.46 -18.77
CA SER A 159 -7.03 -10.00 -19.75
C SER A 159 -6.57 -10.37 -21.15
N ASP A 160 -7.50 -10.84 -21.97
CA ASP A 160 -7.35 -11.11 -23.40
C ASP A 160 -8.01 -10.04 -24.29
N SER A 161 -8.35 -8.89 -23.72
CA SER A 161 -9.04 -7.80 -24.42
C SER A 161 -8.15 -7.15 -25.49
N TRP A 162 -8.77 -6.39 -26.40
CA TRP A 162 -8.11 -5.65 -27.48
C TRP A 162 -6.97 -4.72 -27.03
N VAL A 163 -6.94 -4.34 -25.77
CA VAL A 163 -5.90 -3.49 -25.15
C VAL A 163 -4.49 -4.05 -25.36
N HIS A 164 -4.34 -5.39 -25.42
CA HIS A 164 -3.05 -6.02 -25.70
C HIS A 164 -2.49 -5.69 -27.09
N THR A 165 -3.37 -5.41 -28.06
CA THR A 165 -2.94 -5.04 -29.41
C THR A 165 -2.28 -3.67 -29.44
N ASP A 166 -2.80 -2.73 -28.63
CA ASP A 166 -2.29 -1.36 -28.56
C ASP A 166 -1.13 -1.21 -27.59
N TYR A 167 -1.07 -2.08 -26.57
CA TYR A 167 -0.05 -2.06 -25.51
C TYR A 167 0.60 -3.42 -25.30
N PRO A 168 1.36 -3.94 -26.27
CA PRO A 168 1.90 -5.31 -26.22
C PRO A 168 2.93 -5.56 -25.11
N ASP A 169 3.54 -4.50 -24.58
CA ASP A 169 4.53 -4.57 -23.50
C ASP A 169 3.92 -4.50 -22.10
N ILE A 170 2.60 -4.35 -21.99
CA ILE A 170 1.89 -4.25 -20.70
C ILE A 170 1.01 -5.47 -20.49
N VAL A 171 1.11 -6.07 -19.31
CA VAL A 171 0.19 -7.11 -18.88
C VAL A 171 -1.00 -6.47 -18.17
N PHE A 172 -2.19 -6.94 -18.49
CA PHE A 172 -3.43 -6.46 -17.89
C PHE A 172 -4.10 -7.58 -17.09
N ALA A 173 -4.45 -7.33 -15.83
CA ALA A 173 -5.23 -8.23 -15.01
C ALA A 173 -6.73 -7.92 -15.15
N ASN A 174 -7.57 -8.96 -15.22
CA ASN A 174 -9.01 -8.83 -15.36
C ASN A 174 -9.71 -9.13 -14.03
N LEU A 175 -10.20 -8.09 -13.36
CA LEU A 175 -10.98 -8.20 -12.10
C LEU A 175 -12.45 -8.55 -12.34
N GLY A 176 -12.87 -8.74 -13.58
CA GLY A 176 -14.26 -9.02 -13.93
C GLY A 176 -15.02 -7.76 -14.36
N PRO A 177 -16.35 -7.89 -14.56
CA PRO A 177 -17.19 -6.81 -15.09
C PRO A 177 -17.63 -5.78 -14.04
N ASP A 178 -17.40 -6.05 -12.74
CA ASP A 178 -17.80 -5.13 -11.67
C ASP A 178 -16.84 -3.91 -11.68
N PRO A 179 -17.38 -2.68 -11.84
CA PRO A 179 -16.56 -1.47 -11.81
C PRO A 179 -16.10 -1.08 -10.40
N VAL A 180 -16.56 -1.81 -9.36
CA VAL A 180 -16.21 -1.52 -7.96
C VAL A 180 -15.12 -2.46 -7.50
N LEU A 181 -14.08 -1.91 -6.86
CA LEU A 181 -13.00 -2.71 -6.27
C LEU A 181 -13.56 -3.62 -5.16
N PRO A 182 -13.09 -4.88 -5.06
CA PRO A 182 -13.47 -5.82 -3.99
C PRO A 182 -13.26 -5.28 -2.58
N ASP A 183 -12.24 -4.46 -2.36
CA ASP A 183 -12.02 -3.70 -1.13
C ASP A 183 -11.86 -2.21 -1.48
N ALA A 184 -12.78 -1.38 -1.02
CA ALA A 184 -12.80 0.05 -1.30
C ALA A 184 -11.63 0.82 -0.64
N VAL A 185 -10.99 0.25 0.37
CA VAL A 185 -9.83 0.86 1.05
C VAL A 185 -8.56 0.58 0.29
N ASP A 186 -8.34 -0.71 -0.04
CA ASP A 186 -7.15 -1.16 -0.74
C ASP A 186 -7.37 -2.60 -1.26
N THR A 187 -7.62 -2.75 -2.54
CA THR A 187 -7.64 -4.05 -3.21
C THR A 187 -6.23 -4.45 -3.59
N VAL A 188 -5.75 -5.59 -3.09
CA VAL A 188 -4.37 -6.05 -3.31
C VAL A 188 -4.34 -7.24 -4.27
N LEU A 189 -3.63 -7.07 -5.39
CA LEU A 189 -3.28 -8.17 -6.29
C LEU A 189 -1.90 -8.71 -5.92
N GLU A 190 -1.83 -9.99 -5.59
CA GLU A 190 -0.57 -10.73 -5.46
C GLU A 190 -0.20 -11.29 -6.82
N VAL A 191 0.96 -10.90 -7.33
CA VAL A 191 1.51 -11.34 -8.62
C VAL A 191 2.77 -12.14 -8.36
N GLU A 192 2.73 -13.44 -8.62
CA GLU A 192 3.87 -14.34 -8.55
C GLU A 192 4.61 -14.34 -9.89
N LEU A 193 5.89 -13.98 -9.87
CA LEU A 193 6.74 -14.02 -11.05
C LEU A 193 7.40 -15.39 -11.21
N THR A 194 7.68 -15.77 -12.46
CA THR A 194 8.61 -16.87 -12.77
C THR A 194 10.02 -16.45 -12.34
N GLU A 195 10.82 -17.40 -11.87
CA GLU A 195 12.22 -17.17 -11.51
C GLU A 195 13.09 -16.79 -12.71
#